data_83c9d213bed605b6c599f6530d5fe6b0
#
_entry.id   83c9d213bed605b6c599f6530d5fe6b0
#
_cell.length_a   1.000
_cell.length_b   1.000
_cell.length_c   1.000
_cell.angle_alpha   90.00
_cell.angle_beta   90.00
_cell.angle_gamma   90.00
#
_symmetry.space_group_name_H-M   'P 1'
#
loop_
_entity.id
_entity.type
_entity.pdbx_description
1 polymer ?
#
loop_
_entity_poly.entity_id
_entity_poly.type
_entity_poly.pdbx_seq_one_letter_code
_entity_poly.pdbx_strand_id
1 'polypeptide(L)'
;MEEKMTQYPRLEQNDIYEALVELGFNLSDRGLYWQTSAVWRNGDNPTAIQIYKDSGVWRDFVEDEKHQPFFRLVSKVLGTTDKKQ
;
A
#
# COMPACT_ATOMS: atom_id res chain seq x y z
N MET A 1 -14.47 15.91 21.54
CA MET A 1 -14.46 15.43 21.18
C MET A 1 -14.44 14.87 20.84
N GLU A 2 -14.34 14.46 20.90
CA GLU A 2 -14.22 13.78 20.63
C GLU A 2 -14.44 13.10 20.11
N GLU A 3 -14.83 12.80 19.99
CA GLU A 3 -15.04 12.03 19.49
C GLU A 3 -14.70 11.58 18.75
N LYS A 4 -14.55 11.62 18.25
CA LYS A 4 -14.04 11.19 17.53
C LYS A 4 -13.15 10.39 17.79
N MET A 5 -12.84 10.29 18.52
CA MET A 5 -12.09 9.55 18.95
C MET A 5 -12.32 8.19 18.87
N THR A 6 -13.24 7.72 18.88
CA THR A 6 -13.57 6.37 18.72
C THR A 6 -13.40 5.96 17.31
N GLN A 7 -13.19 6.84 16.44
CA GLN A 7 -12.98 6.54 15.06
C GLN A 7 -11.58 6.14 14.81
N TYR A 8 -11.34 5.34 13.80
CA TYR A 8 -9.99 5.04 13.41
C TYR A 8 -9.36 6.29 12.82
N PRO A 9 -8.13 6.54 13.12
CA PRO A 9 -7.48 7.72 12.58
C PRO A 9 -7.43 7.63 11.07
N ARG A 10 -7.65 8.76 10.42
CA ARG A 10 -7.55 8.81 9.02
C ARG A 10 -6.10 8.81 8.67
N LEU A 11 -5.69 8.04 7.72
CA LEU A 11 -4.31 8.02 7.28
C LEU A 11 -4.04 9.22 6.40
N GLU A 12 -2.98 9.92 6.68
CA GLU A 12 -2.58 11.05 5.88
C GLU A 12 -1.67 10.57 4.79
N GLN A 13 -1.61 11.31 3.69
CA GLN A 13 -0.77 10.95 2.58
C GLN A 13 0.67 10.72 3.01
N ASN A 14 1.17 11.56 3.88
CA ASN A 14 2.55 11.44 4.32
C ASN A 14 2.78 10.17 5.14
N ASP A 15 1.81 9.78 5.93
CA ASP A 15 1.91 8.56 6.71
C ASP A 15 1.91 7.33 5.81
N ILE A 16 1.08 7.36 4.78
CA ILE A 16 1.03 6.27 3.83
C ILE A 16 2.36 6.15 3.11
N TYR A 17 2.90 7.28 2.67
CA TYR A 17 4.16 7.31 1.96
C TYR A 17 5.28 6.72 2.82
N GLU A 18 5.38 7.14 4.06
CA GLU A 18 6.43 6.68 4.95
C GLU A 18 6.31 5.19 5.23
N ALA A 19 5.09 4.72 5.42
CA ALA A 19 4.88 3.30 5.66
C ALA A 19 5.31 2.49 4.44
N LEU A 20 4.99 2.97 3.25
CA LEU A 20 5.35 2.25 2.03
C LEU A 20 6.86 2.20 1.84
N VAL A 21 7.53 3.30 2.13
CA VAL A 21 8.98 3.33 2.01
C VAL A 21 9.61 2.35 3.00
N GLU A 22 9.08 2.30 4.21
CA GLU A 22 9.59 1.38 5.20
C GLU A 22 9.35 -0.07 4.84
N LEU A 23 8.28 -0.34 4.11
CA LEU A 23 8.00 -1.69 3.67
C LEU A 23 8.84 -2.10 2.46
N GLY A 24 9.60 -1.17 1.93
CA GLY A 24 10.52 -1.50 0.84
C GLY A 24 10.06 -1.14 -0.55
N PHE A 25 8.97 -0.39 -0.66
CA PHE A 25 8.48 0.01 -1.97
C PHE A 25 9.30 1.16 -2.54
N ASN A 26 9.54 1.09 -3.83
CA ASN A 26 10.25 2.14 -4.54
C ASN A 26 9.20 2.88 -5.37
N LEU A 27 8.68 3.95 -4.83
CA LEU A 27 7.50 4.60 -5.37
C LEU A 27 7.80 5.60 -6.47
N SER A 28 7.03 5.51 -7.56
CA SER A 28 7.10 6.50 -8.63
C SER A 28 5.86 7.38 -8.52
N ASP A 29 6.06 8.67 -8.46
CA ASP A 29 4.96 9.62 -8.27
C ASP A 29 4.24 9.85 -9.59
N ARG A 30 2.94 9.56 -9.61
CA ARG A 30 2.12 9.74 -10.81
C ARG A 30 1.00 10.76 -10.58
N GLY A 31 1.17 11.66 -9.64
CA GLY A 31 0.17 12.67 -9.35
C GLY A 31 -0.80 12.23 -8.30
N LEU A 32 -1.86 11.55 -8.68
CA LEU A 32 -2.86 11.11 -7.72
C LEU A 32 -2.52 9.80 -7.06
N TYR A 33 -1.57 9.09 -7.60
CA TYR A 33 -1.19 7.79 -7.06
C TYR A 33 0.30 7.55 -7.26
N TRP A 34 0.81 6.55 -6.56
CA TRP A 34 2.17 6.08 -6.76
C TRP A 34 2.13 4.77 -7.52
N GLN A 35 3.13 4.50 -8.35
CA GLN A 35 3.28 3.20 -8.98
C GLN A 35 4.53 2.54 -8.42
N THR A 36 4.50 1.23 -8.30
CA THR A 36 5.62 0.49 -7.75
C THR A 36 5.54 -0.98 -8.15
N SER A 37 6.57 -1.72 -7.85
CA SER A 37 6.57 -3.15 -8.10
C SER A 37 6.00 -3.88 -6.89
N ALA A 38 5.65 -5.15 -7.08
CA ALA A 38 5.07 -5.96 -6.01
C ALA A 38 6.18 -6.60 -5.20
N VAL A 39 6.57 -5.93 -4.12
CA VAL A 39 7.72 -6.38 -3.32
C VAL A 39 7.50 -7.74 -2.68
N TRP A 40 6.24 -8.09 -2.40
CA TRP A 40 5.96 -9.37 -1.73
C TRP A 40 6.20 -10.58 -2.64
N ARG A 41 6.32 -10.38 -3.92
CA ARG A 41 6.61 -11.49 -4.81
C ARG A 41 7.88 -11.22 -5.61
N ASN A 42 8.71 -10.33 -5.08
CA ASN A 42 9.98 -10.03 -5.69
C ASN A 42 9.84 -9.58 -7.14
N GLY A 43 8.74 -8.89 -7.41
CA GLY A 43 8.46 -8.43 -8.76
C GLY A 43 9.33 -7.26 -9.15
N ASP A 44 9.64 -7.17 -10.43
CA ASP A 44 10.46 -6.08 -10.91
C ASP A 44 9.74 -5.18 -11.91
N ASN A 45 8.43 -5.34 -12.03
CA ASN A 45 7.63 -4.49 -12.90
C ASN A 45 7.23 -3.23 -12.13
N PRO A 46 7.81 -2.08 -12.44
CA PRO A 46 7.58 -0.86 -11.65
C PRO A 46 6.19 -0.27 -11.81
N THR A 47 5.37 -0.81 -12.68
CA THR A 47 4.01 -0.33 -12.87
C THR A 47 2.96 -1.35 -12.46
N ALA A 48 3.38 -2.41 -11.79
CA ALA A 48 2.44 -3.48 -11.41
C ALA A 48 1.41 -3.04 -10.38
N ILE A 49 1.81 -2.19 -9.45
CA ILE A 49 0.97 -1.79 -8.33
C ILE A 49 0.68 -0.30 -8.39
N GLN A 50 -0.58 0.07 -8.21
CA GLN A 50 -0.98 1.46 -8.19
C GLN A 50 -1.60 1.74 -6.82
N ILE A 51 -1.10 2.73 -6.10
CA ILE A 51 -1.54 3.05 -4.74
C ILE A 51 -2.00 4.50 -4.70
N TYR A 52 -3.27 4.73 -4.40
CA TYR A 52 -3.80 6.09 -4.35
C TYR A 52 -3.32 6.81 -3.10
N LYS A 53 -2.86 8.05 -3.29
CA LYS A 53 -2.23 8.80 -2.23
C LYS A 53 -3.18 9.23 -1.11
N ASP A 54 -4.42 9.50 -1.46
CA ASP A 54 -5.37 10.02 -0.50
C ASP A 54 -5.98 8.97 0.42
N SER A 55 -5.88 7.71 0.08
CA SER A 55 -6.55 6.67 0.86
C SER A 55 -5.69 5.44 1.09
N GLY A 56 -4.66 5.26 0.29
CA GLY A 56 -3.87 4.04 0.36
C GLY A 56 -4.52 2.86 -0.35
N VAL A 57 -5.69 3.09 -0.96
CA VAL A 57 -6.33 2.04 -1.75
C VAL A 57 -5.40 1.69 -2.90
N TRP A 58 -5.29 0.42 -3.22
CA TRP A 58 -4.32 -0.02 -4.21
C TRP A 58 -4.89 -1.11 -5.11
N ARG A 59 -4.22 -1.33 -6.21
CA ARG A 59 -4.63 -2.34 -7.15
C ARG A 59 -3.39 -2.99 -7.76
N ASP A 60 -3.46 -4.29 -7.97
CA ASP A 60 -2.39 -5.07 -8.58
C ASP A 60 -2.80 -5.42 -9.99
N PHE A 61 -2.20 -4.78 -10.98
CA PHE A 61 -2.58 -4.99 -12.36
C PHE A 61 -2.08 -6.31 -12.93
N VAL A 62 -1.02 -6.85 -12.36
CA VAL A 62 -0.48 -8.11 -12.83
C VAL A 62 -1.36 -9.29 -12.38
N GLU A 63 -1.78 -9.25 -11.12
CA GLU A 63 -2.64 -10.30 -10.61
C GLU A 63 -4.10 -10.02 -10.90
N ASP A 64 -4.37 -8.88 -11.53
CA ASP A 64 -5.72 -8.50 -11.90
C ASP A 64 -6.67 -8.45 -10.72
N GLU A 65 -6.18 -8.02 -9.60
CA GLU A 65 -7.02 -7.89 -8.43
C GLU A 65 -7.72 -6.56 -8.41
N LYS A 66 -8.92 -6.53 -7.84
CA LYS A 66 -9.65 -5.31 -7.72
C LYS A 66 -9.05 -4.44 -6.67
N HIS A 67 -9.53 -3.21 -6.57
CA HIS A 67 -9.01 -2.27 -5.58
C HIS A 67 -9.17 -2.85 -4.18
N GLN A 68 -8.14 -2.66 -3.36
CA GLN A 68 -8.07 -3.22 -2.03
C GLN A 68 -7.73 -2.13 -1.04
N PRO A 69 -8.11 -2.27 0.23
CA PRO A 69 -7.76 -1.29 1.24
C PRO A 69 -6.28 -1.40 1.60
N PHE A 70 -5.75 -0.32 2.15
CA PHE A 70 -4.33 -0.23 2.46
C PHE A 70 -3.84 -1.35 3.39
N PHE A 71 -4.65 -1.72 4.38
CA PHE A 71 -4.18 -2.73 5.32
C PHE A 71 -3.91 -4.07 4.65
N ARG A 72 -4.58 -4.33 3.52
CA ARG A 72 -4.32 -5.56 2.81
C ARG A 72 -2.95 -5.54 2.14
N LEU A 73 -2.49 -4.37 1.74
CA LEU A 73 -1.17 -4.24 1.14
C LEU A 73 -0.12 -4.52 2.21
N VAL A 74 -0.29 -3.93 3.38
CA VAL A 74 0.61 -4.14 4.49
C VAL A 74 0.64 -5.62 4.86
N SER A 75 -0.53 -6.24 4.92
CA SER A 75 -0.63 -7.65 5.25
C SER A 75 0.08 -8.53 4.24
N LYS A 76 -0.02 -8.19 2.95
CA LYS A 76 0.66 -8.98 1.94
C LYS A 76 2.16 -8.94 2.12
N VAL A 77 2.70 -7.77 2.40
CA VAL A 77 4.14 -7.64 2.57
C VAL A 77 4.60 -8.37 3.83
N LEU A 78 3.92 -8.14 4.94
CA LEU A 78 4.31 -8.75 6.20
C LEU A 78 3.96 -10.23 6.24
N GLY A 79 2.87 -10.59 5.62
CA GLY A 79 2.43 -11.97 5.60
C GLY A 79 3.39 -12.88 4.88
N THR A 80 4.07 -12.33 3.90
CA THR A 80 5.06 -13.10 3.17
C THR A 80 6.17 -13.57 4.08
N THR A 81 6.52 -12.76 5.07
CA THR A 81 7.52 -13.14 5.98
C THR A 81 6.95 -13.95 7.09
N ASP A 82 5.72 -13.70 7.47
CA ASP A 82 5.14 -14.32 8.56
C ASP A 82 4.63 -15.65 8.35
N LYS A 83 4.38 -15.95 7.19
CA LYS A 83 3.79 -17.08 6.88
C LYS A 83 4.40 -18.25 7.26
N LYS A 84 5.31 -18.28 7.51
CA LYS A 84 5.83 -19.35 7.82
C LYS A 84 5.46 -19.81 9.00
N GLN A 85 5.02 -19.49 9.57
CA GLN A 85 4.69 -19.94 10.72
C GLN A 85 3.75 -20.86 10.71
#